data_23e4c6275f7ea78b046723f25924bad3
#
_entry.id   23e4c6275f7ea78b046723f25924bad3
#
_cell.length_a   1.000
_cell.length_b   1.000
_cell.length_c   1.000
_cell.angle_alpha   90.00
_cell.angle_beta   90.00
_cell.angle_gamma   90.00
#
_symmetry.space_group_name_H-M   'P 1'
#
loop_
_entity.id
_entity.type
_entity.pdbx_description
1 polymer ?
#
loop_
_entity_poly.entity_id
_entity_poly.type
_entity_poly.pdbx_seq_one_letter_code
_entity_poly.pdbx_strand_id
1 'polypeptide(L)'
;IRDVYKRQYIHMSGGKSGGKAGDASSVKTQSRSAKAGLQFPVGRIHRLLRKGNYAQRIGAGAPVYLAAVLEYLTAEILELAGNAARDNKKSRIIPRHLQLAIRNDEELNKLLGGVTISQGGVLPFIQSELLPAKSGKSKKAMGSQEI
;
A
#
# COMPACT_ATOMS: atom_id res chain seq x y z
N ILE A 1 3.68 8.13 -8.00
CA ILE A 1 2.47 8.32 -7.18
C ILE A 1 1.25 8.67 -8.06
N ARG A 2 1.39 9.54 -9.08
CA ARG A 2 0.27 9.93 -9.98
C ARG A 2 -0.22 8.82 -10.91
N ASP A 3 0.61 7.84 -11.26
CA ASP A 3 0.27 6.82 -12.24
C ASP A 3 -0.46 5.59 -11.66
N VAL A 4 -0.34 5.33 -10.35
CA VAL A 4 -1.02 4.24 -9.67
C VAL A 4 -2.55 4.46 -9.66
N TYR A 5 -2.99 5.71 -9.47
CA TYR A 5 -4.42 6.04 -9.49
C TYR A 5 -5.06 5.98 -10.89
N LYS A 6 -4.30 6.16 -11.97
CA LYS A 6 -4.83 6.09 -13.34
C LYS A 6 -5.17 4.67 -13.82
N ARG A 7 -4.51 3.63 -13.29
CA ARG A 7 -4.75 2.23 -13.71
C ARG A 7 -5.99 1.58 -13.12
N GLN A 8 -6.55 2.11 -12.04
CA GLN A 8 -7.74 1.52 -11.38
C GLN A 8 -9.09 1.91 -12.02
N TYR A 9 -9.12 2.92 -12.91
CA TYR A 9 -10.38 3.41 -13.49
C TYR A 9 -10.82 2.71 -14.79
N ILE A 10 -10.09 1.72 -15.33
CA ILE A 10 -10.35 1.18 -16.69
C ILE A 10 -11.11 -0.15 -16.70
N HIS A 11 -11.40 -0.79 -15.58
CA HIS A 11 -12.08 -2.10 -15.59
C HIS A 11 -13.32 -2.18 -14.70
N MET A 12 -14.34 -1.39 -15.03
CA MET A 12 -15.72 -1.72 -14.68
C MET A 12 -16.63 -1.54 -15.90
N SER A 13 -16.44 -2.41 -16.89
CA SER A 13 -17.36 -2.55 -18.00
C SER A 13 -18.44 -3.58 -17.66
N GLY A 14 -19.68 -3.11 -17.67
CA GLY A 14 -20.95 -3.68 -17.48
C GLY A 14 -21.22 -5.13 -17.86
N GLY A 15 -21.69 -5.87 -16.89
CA GLY A 15 -22.54 -7.03 -17.12
C GLY A 15 -23.99 -6.60 -17.22
N LYS A 16 -24.56 -6.62 -18.44
CA LYS A 16 -26.00 -6.48 -18.70
C LYS A 16 -26.67 -7.81 -18.35
N SER A 17 -27.51 -7.81 -17.31
CA SER A 17 -28.51 -8.86 -17.16
C SER A 17 -29.89 -8.20 -17.25
N GLY A 18 -30.68 -8.65 -18.25
CA GLY A 18 -32.04 -8.17 -18.49
C GLY A 18 -33.00 -8.71 -17.43
N GLY A 19 -33.86 -7.85 -16.93
CA GLY A 19 -34.93 -8.14 -15.97
C GLY A 19 -35.95 -7.02 -15.94
N LYS A 20 -37.05 -7.27 -16.59
CA LYS A 20 -38.45 -6.83 -16.44
C LYS A 20 -38.76 -5.49 -15.75
N ALA A 21 -39.45 -4.65 -16.49
CA ALA A 21 -40.01 -3.37 -16.06
C ALA A 21 -40.92 -3.51 -14.83
N GLY A 22 -40.61 -2.74 -13.81
CA GLY A 22 -41.43 -2.39 -12.69
C GLY A 22 -41.12 -0.92 -12.36
N ASP A 23 -42.09 -0.08 -12.65
CA ASP A 23 -42.07 1.37 -12.46
C ASP A 23 -41.97 1.70 -10.97
N ALA A 24 -40.82 2.19 -10.56
CA ALA A 24 -40.59 3.10 -9.42
C ALA A 24 -39.14 3.55 -9.51
N SER A 25 -38.90 4.82 -9.82
CA SER A 25 -37.62 5.47 -9.82
C SER A 25 -37.03 5.50 -8.38
N SER A 26 -36.51 4.36 -7.91
CA SER A 26 -35.66 4.35 -6.74
C SER A 26 -34.34 5.04 -7.13
N VAL A 27 -34.23 6.32 -6.83
CA VAL A 27 -32.97 7.04 -6.88
C VAL A 27 -31.98 6.21 -6.04
N LYS A 28 -31.13 5.43 -6.71
CA LYS A 28 -30.10 4.64 -6.02
C LYS A 28 -29.22 5.61 -5.25
N THR A 29 -29.43 5.69 -3.95
CA THR A 29 -28.67 6.57 -3.07
C THR A 29 -27.22 6.16 -3.12
N GLN A 30 -26.39 6.97 -3.76
CA GLN A 30 -24.95 6.75 -3.88
C GLN A 30 -24.31 6.76 -2.49
N SER A 31 -23.47 5.76 -2.19
CA SER A 31 -22.76 5.68 -0.91
C SER A 31 -21.82 6.88 -0.72
N ARG A 32 -21.52 7.23 0.53
CA ARG A 32 -20.57 8.31 0.83
C ARG A 32 -19.17 8.00 0.31
N SER A 33 -18.75 6.74 0.33
CA SER A 33 -17.50 6.29 -0.28
C SER A 33 -17.48 6.52 -1.79
N ALA A 34 -18.54 6.15 -2.50
CA ALA A 34 -18.66 6.37 -3.93
C ALA A 34 -18.66 7.86 -4.29
N LYS A 35 -19.35 8.71 -3.49
CA LYS A 35 -19.31 10.17 -3.67
C LYS A 35 -17.92 10.76 -3.51
N ALA A 36 -17.10 10.19 -2.63
CA ALA A 36 -15.73 10.61 -2.38
C ALA A 36 -14.69 9.94 -3.31
N GLY A 37 -15.09 8.99 -4.16
CA GLY A 37 -14.19 8.22 -5.01
C GLY A 37 -13.30 7.25 -4.23
N LEU A 38 -13.73 6.81 -3.04
CA LEU A 38 -12.97 5.95 -2.15
C LEU A 38 -13.50 4.51 -2.15
N GLN A 39 -12.59 3.56 -1.98
CA GLN A 39 -12.90 2.15 -1.73
C GLN A 39 -13.19 1.88 -0.25
N PHE A 40 -12.55 2.63 0.66
CA PHE A 40 -12.74 2.47 2.09
C PHE A 40 -14.13 2.91 2.56
N PRO A 41 -14.72 2.23 3.54
CA PRO A 41 -16.10 2.42 3.94
C PRO A 41 -16.27 3.63 4.86
N VAL A 42 -16.51 4.82 4.30
CA VAL A 42 -16.72 6.09 5.03
C VAL A 42 -17.78 5.95 6.12
N GLY A 43 -18.88 5.24 5.84
CA GLY A 43 -19.96 5.02 6.80
C GLY A 43 -19.52 4.22 8.04
N ARG A 44 -18.70 3.20 7.85
CA ARG A 44 -18.15 2.37 8.94
C ARG A 44 -17.17 3.16 9.80
N ILE A 45 -16.30 3.94 9.15
CA ILE A 45 -15.35 4.82 9.84
C ILE A 45 -16.10 5.86 10.67
N HIS A 46 -17.16 6.48 10.16
CA HIS A 46 -17.98 7.42 10.92
C HIS A 46 -18.59 6.77 12.16
N ARG A 47 -19.12 5.54 12.02
CA ARG A 47 -19.66 4.79 13.16
C ARG A 47 -18.59 4.49 14.21
N LEU A 48 -17.39 4.10 13.80
CA LEU A 48 -16.27 3.82 14.70
C LEU A 48 -15.79 5.07 15.42
N LEU A 49 -15.70 6.20 14.72
CA LEU A 49 -15.37 7.49 15.33
C LEU A 49 -16.36 7.87 16.42
N ARG A 50 -17.66 7.70 16.16
CA ARG A 50 -18.70 7.97 17.19
C ARG A 50 -18.60 7.00 18.38
N LYS A 51 -18.37 5.71 18.09
CA LYS A 51 -18.24 4.70 19.15
C LYS A 51 -16.99 4.92 20.02
N GLY A 52 -15.91 5.44 19.43
CA GLY A 52 -14.65 5.69 20.12
C GLY A 52 -14.67 6.85 21.10
N ASN A 53 -15.77 7.61 21.14
CA ASN A 53 -16.01 8.72 22.06
C ASN A 53 -14.87 9.76 22.10
N TYR A 54 -14.29 10.08 20.92
CA TYR A 54 -13.22 11.06 20.80
C TYR A 54 -13.70 12.51 20.96
N ALA A 55 -14.98 12.76 20.62
CA ALA A 55 -15.63 14.04 20.78
C ALA A 55 -17.15 13.85 20.87
N GLN A 56 -17.87 14.87 21.37
CA GLN A 56 -19.34 14.86 21.44
C GLN A 56 -19.98 14.84 20.04
N ARG A 57 -19.33 15.45 19.06
CA ARG A 57 -19.83 15.56 17.68
C ARG A 57 -18.73 15.24 16.69
N ILE A 58 -19.09 14.56 15.60
CA ILE A 58 -18.18 14.22 14.50
C ILE A 58 -18.71 14.90 13.23
N GLY A 59 -17.95 15.81 12.67
CA GLY A 59 -18.27 16.48 11.41
C GLY A 59 -18.33 15.50 10.24
N ALA A 60 -19.15 15.79 9.23
CA ALA A 60 -19.36 14.91 8.08
C ALA A 60 -18.10 14.67 7.23
N GLY A 61 -17.16 15.62 7.19
CA GLY A 61 -15.92 15.52 6.45
C GLY A 61 -14.84 14.67 7.14
N ALA A 62 -14.87 14.57 8.48
CA ALA A 62 -13.83 13.85 9.23
C ALA A 62 -13.70 12.36 8.84
N PRO A 63 -14.79 11.58 8.72
CA PRO A 63 -14.69 10.19 8.29
C PRO A 63 -14.28 10.05 6.82
N VAL A 64 -14.55 11.02 5.96
CA VAL A 64 -14.11 11.02 4.56
C VAL A 64 -12.61 11.21 4.50
N TYR A 65 -12.08 12.19 5.21
CA TYR A 65 -10.65 12.45 5.28
C TYR A 65 -9.89 11.26 5.86
N LEU A 66 -10.38 10.71 6.98
CA LEU A 66 -9.74 9.54 7.60
C LEU A 66 -9.77 8.31 6.69
N ALA A 67 -10.88 8.09 5.98
CA ALA A 67 -11.00 7.02 5.00
C ALA A 67 -9.96 7.17 3.86
N ALA A 68 -9.78 8.39 3.36
CA ALA A 68 -8.80 8.69 2.32
C ALA A 68 -7.36 8.44 2.78
N VAL A 69 -7.02 8.87 4.00
CA VAL A 69 -5.68 8.63 4.59
C VAL A 69 -5.41 7.14 4.75
N LEU A 70 -6.37 6.38 5.30
CA LEU A 70 -6.23 4.94 5.49
C LEU A 70 -6.09 4.20 4.15
N GLU A 71 -6.88 4.59 3.13
CA GLU A 71 -6.79 4.00 1.80
C GLU A 71 -5.43 4.27 1.17
N TYR A 72 -4.94 5.51 1.25
CA TYR A 72 -3.62 5.89 0.73
C TYR A 72 -2.49 5.09 1.38
N LEU A 73 -2.43 5.06 2.71
CA LEU A 73 -1.38 4.33 3.45
C LEU A 73 -1.43 2.82 3.17
N THR A 74 -2.63 2.26 3.09
CA THR A 74 -2.80 0.83 2.78
C THR A 74 -2.32 0.51 1.37
N ALA A 75 -2.64 1.37 0.39
CA ALA A 75 -2.21 1.19 -0.99
C ALA A 75 -0.68 1.23 -1.11
N GLU A 76 -0.03 2.18 -0.44
CA GLU A 76 1.43 2.30 -0.43
C GLU A 76 2.11 1.07 0.17
N ILE A 77 1.66 0.64 1.35
CA ILE A 77 2.20 -0.56 2.00
C ILE A 77 2.01 -1.81 1.13
N LEU A 78 0.84 -1.96 0.50
CA LEU A 78 0.56 -3.12 -0.35
C LEU A 78 1.35 -3.10 -1.65
N GLU A 79 1.62 -1.94 -2.24
CA GLU A 79 2.47 -1.82 -3.41
C GLU A 79 3.90 -2.30 -3.10
N LEU A 80 4.50 -1.79 -2.02
CA LEU A 80 5.83 -2.19 -1.58
C LEU A 80 5.89 -3.67 -1.17
N ALA A 81 4.88 -4.16 -0.46
CA ALA A 81 4.81 -5.57 -0.08
C ALA A 81 4.61 -6.50 -1.30
N GLY A 82 3.87 -6.05 -2.31
CA GLY A 82 3.72 -6.75 -3.58
C GLY A 82 5.04 -6.84 -4.34
N ASN A 83 5.83 -5.77 -4.35
CA ASN A 83 7.18 -5.77 -4.91
C ASN A 83 8.09 -6.75 -4.17
N ALA A 84 8.09 -6.71 -2.83
CA ALA A 84 8.87 -7.65 -2.00
C ALA A 84 8.46 -9.12 -2.25
N ALA A 85 7.17 -9.40 -2.42
CA ALA A 85 6.69 -10.74 -2.77
C ALA A 85 7.22 -11.19 -4.15
N ARG A 86 7.18 -10.30 -5.14
CA ARG A 86 7.65 -10.56 -6.51
C ARG A 86 9.16 -10.81 -6.54
N ASP A 87 9.94 -10.03 -5.81
CA ASP A 87 11.38 -10.21 -5.67
C ASP A 87 11.72 -11.57 -5.07
N ASN A 88 10.91 -12.03 -4.11
CA ASN A 88 10.98 -13.36 -3.52
C ASN A 88 10.36 -14.47 -4.39
N LYS A 89 9.95 -14.16 -5.64
CA LYS A 89 9.31 -15.11 -6.58
C LYS A 89 8.05 -15.76 -5.98
N LYS A 90 7.29 -15.00 -5.20
CA LYS A 90 6.02 -15.42 -4.58
C LYS A 90 4.86 -14.66 -5.21
N SER A 91 3.74 -15.36 -5.39
CA SER A 91 2.47 -14.79 -5.88
C SER A 91 1.55 -14.31 -4.76
N ARG A 92 1.90 -14.62 -3.51
CA ARG A 92 1.08 -14.31 -2.32
C ARG A 92 1.85 -13.39 -1.39
N ILE A 93 1.20 -12.29 -0.98
CA ILE A 93 1.71 -11.41 0.07
C ILE A 93 1.52 -12.12 1.42
N ILE A 94 2.59 -12.22 2.21
CA ILE A 94 2.59 -12.77 3.57
C ILE A 94 3.13 -11.72 4.54
N PRO A 95 2.97 -11.88 5.87
CA PRO A 95 3.46 -10.90 6.84
C PRO A 95 4.94 -10.55 6.70
N ARG A 96 5.78 -11.50 6.27
CA ARG A 96 7.19 -11.25 5.96
C ARG A 96 7.38 -10.16 4.90
N HIS A 97 6.56 -10.14 3.86
CA HIS A 97 6.64 -9.14 2.80
C HIS A 97 6.22 -7.75 3.31
N LEU A 98 5.21 -7.68 4.20
CA LEU A 98 4.83 -6.44 4.89
C LEU A 98 5.97 -5.92 5.77
N GLN A 99 6.62 -6.80 6.53
CA GLN A 99 7.78 -6.45 7.35
C GLN A 99 8.92 -5.88 6.51
N LEU A 100 9.28 -6.54 5.42
CA LEU A 100 10.33 -6.07 4.51
C LEU A 100 9.98 -4.71 3.89
N ALA A 101 8.72 -4.55 3.43
CA ALA A 101 8.24 -3.30 2.85
C ALA A 101 8.34 -2.13 3.84
N ILE A 102 7.82 -2.31 5.06
CA ILE A 102 7.78 -1.26 6.07
C ILE A 102 9.17 -0.91 6.60
N ARG A 103 10.03 -1.92 6.84
CA ARG A 103 11.36 -1.68 7.44
C ARG A 103 12.38 -1.15 6.45
N ASN A 104 12.21 -1.40 5.15
CA ASN A 104 13.09 -0.88 4.10
C ASN A 104 12.67 0.52 3.61
N ASP A 105 11.45 0.96 3.88
CA ASP A 105 11.00 2.31 3.59
C ASP A 105 11.23 3.22 4.80
N GLU A 106 11.93 4.34 4.61
CA GLU A 106 12.32 5.23 5.70
C GLU A 106 11.11 5.88 6.39
N GLU A 107 10.12 6.34 5.62
CA GLU A 107 8.94 7.02 6.14
C GLU A 107 7.99 6.06 6.85
N LEU A 108 7.73 4.90 6.25
CA LEU A 108 6.91 3.85 6.86
C LEU A 108 7.56 3.27 8.11
N ASN A 109 8.88 3.09 8.10
CA ASN A 109 9.61 2.62 9.27
C ASN A 109 9.54 3.63 10.42
N LYS A 110 9.64 4.93 10.13
CA LYS A 110 9.46 5.98 11.13
C LYS A 110 8.04 6.00 11.69
N LEU A 111 7.03 5.90 10.82
CA LEU A 111 5.62 5.89 11.22
C LEU A 111 5.25 4.67 12.07
N LEU A 112 5.77 3.50 11.72
CA LEU A 112 5.42 2.20 12.31
C LEU A 112 6.58 1.61 13.13
N GLY A 113 7.53 2.44 13.58
CA GLY A 113 8.71 1.99 14.30
C GLY A 113 8.42 1.22 15.60
N GLY A 114 7.35 1.60 16.31
CA GLY A 114 6.91 0.92 17.54
C GLY A 114 5.99 -0.28 17.30
N VAL A 115 5.70 -0.65 16.06
CA VAL A 115 4.76 -1.73 15.73
C VAL A 115 5.51 -3.04 15.48
N THR A 116 5.06 -4.12 16.11
CA THR A 116 5.55 -5.48 15.86
C THR A 116 4.59 -6.22 14.94
N ILE A 117 5.12 -6.75 13.83
CA ILE A 117 4.35 -7.55 12.87
C ILE A 117 4.57 -9.02 13.18
N SER A 118 3.52 -9.71 13.63
CA SER A 118 3.56 -11.16 13.87
C SER A 118 3.96 -11.91 12.60
N GLN A 119 4.88 -12.87 12.71
CA GLN A 119 5.44 -13.63 11.58
C GLN A 119 6.27 -12.76 10.59
N GLY A 120 6.61 -11.53 10.96
CA GLY A 120 7.38 -10.60 10.11
C GLY A 120 8.88 -10.95 10.06
N GLY A 121 9.44 -11.52 11.11
CA GLY A 121 10.87 -11.76 11.23
C GLY A 121 11.69 -10.48 11.38
N VAL A 122 12.98 -10.59 11.15
CA VAL A 122 13.94 -9.48 11.19
C VAL A 122 14.49 -9.18 9.81
N LEU A 123 15.02 -7.97 9.59
CA LEU A 123 15.73 -7.65 8.35
C LEU A 123 17.02 -8.46 8.26
N PRO A 124 17.39 -8.93 7.05
CA PRO A 124 18.71 -9.53 6.82
C PRO A 124 19.79 -8.48 7.10
N PHE A 125 20.75 -8.82 7.94
CA PHE A 125 21.88 -7.95 8.25
C PHE A 125 23.14 -8.78 8.49
N ILE A 126 24.26 -8.36 7.89
CA ILE A 126 25.58 -8.94 8.08
C ILE A 126 26.50 -7.81 8.51
N GLN A 127 27.23 -7.99 9.62
CA GLN A 127 28.23 -7.03 10.07
C GLN A 127 29.27 -6.80 8.98
N SER A 128 29.62 -5.56 8.70
CA SER A 128 30.58 -5.19 7.64
C SER A 128 31.94 -5.86 7.80
N GLU A 129 32.35 -6.10 9.04
CA GLU A 129 33.60 -6.75 9.41
C GLU A 129 33.64 -8.25 9.07
N LEU A 130 32.47 -8.87 8.93
CA LEU A 130 32.34 -10.29 8.56
C LEU A 130 32.22 -10.50 7.05
N LEU A 131 32.12 -9.42 6.26
CA LEU A 131 32.09 -9.53 4.83
C LEU A 131 33.49 -9.79 4.27
N PRO A 132 33.64 -10.63 3.23
CA PRO A 132 34.93 -10.83 2.58
C PRO A 132 35.45 -9.51 2.01
N ALA A 133 36.73 -9.24 2.15
CA ALA A 133 37.37 -8.08 1.55
C ALA A 133 37.12 -8.10 0.04
N LYS A 134 36.73 -6.95 -0.54
CA LYS A 134 36.60 -6.84 -2.00
C LYS A 134 37.91 -7.21 -2.65
N SER A 135 37.96 -8.36 -3.33
CA SER A 135 39.09 -8.71 -4.19
C SER A 135 39.15 -7.66 -5.30
N GLY A 136 40.15 -6.76 -5.19
CA GLY A 136 40.43 -5.77 -6.23
C GLY A 136 40.69 -6.50 -7.54
N LYS A 137 39.82 -6.34 -8.55
CA LYS A 137 40.17 -6.62 -9.93
C LYS A 137 41.34 -5.70 -10.26
N SER A 138 42.57 -6.24 -10.29
CA SER A 138 43.73 -5.56 -10.81
C SER A 138 43.41 -5.17 -12.24
N LYS A 139 43.36 -3.86 -12.51
CA LYS A 139 43.41 -3.33 -13.86
C LYS A 139 44.75 -3.73 -14.44
N LYS A 140 44.75 -4.73 -15.32
CA LYS A 140 45.88 -5.05 -16.17
C LYS A 140 46.13 -3.83 -17.06
N ALA A 141 47.17 -3.08 -16.72
CA ALA A 141 47.66 -2.01 -17.58
C ALA A 141 48.18 -2.64 -18.89
N MET A 142 47.48 -2.40 -19.99
CA MET A 142 48.02 -2.65 -21.32
C MET A 142 49.00 -1.53 -21.60
N GLY A 143 50.26 -1.85 -21.51
CA GLY A 143 51.32 -1.00 -21.96
C GLY A 143 51.26 -0.81 -23.48
N SER A 144 51.15 0.43 -23.87
CA SER A 144 51.41 0.88 -25.21
C SER A 144 52.92 0.74 -25.49
N GLN A 145 53.30 -0.10 -26.44
CA GLN A 145 54.62 -0.02 -27.08
C GLN A 145 54.43 0.70 -28.39
N GLU A 146 54.92 1.92 -28.44
CA GLU A 146 55.26 2.59 -29.70
C GLU A 146 56.62 2.06 -30.18
N ILE A 147 56.68 1.71 -31.44
CA ILE A 147 57.83 1.86 -32.32
C ILE A 147 57.30 2.34 -33.64
#